data_5a8e48507e88e7b27b0c74a8ae514f1c
#
_entry.id   5a8e48507e88e7b27b0c74a8ae514f1c
#
_cell.length_a   1.000
_cell.length_b   1.000
_cell.length_c   1.000
_cell.angle_alpha   90.00
_cell.angle_beta   90.00
_cell.angle_gamma   90.00
#
_symmetry.space_group_name_H-M   'P 1'
#
loop_
_entity.id
_entity.type
_entity.pdbx_description
1 polymer ?
#
loop_
_entity_poly.entity_id
_entity_poly.type
_entity_poly.pdbx_seq_one_letter_code
_entity_poly.pdbx_strand_id
1 'polypeptide(L)'
;VDGNHENFDLLNSYPVTAWKGGKVHEVRPGILHLMRGQVFQIEGMKFFTFGGADSIDKHYRKEGVSWWPQERPTEEEFAEGMKNLEKHSYSVDYVISHTAPLNVVEKLTVCSTLLDPATIMLSVFQEKISFKHWYFGHFHQDTTLDNYTALYQEVVPAAGTIA
;
A
#
# COMPACT_ATOMS: atom_id res chain seq x y z
N VAL A 1 2.95 0.73 -6.07
CA VAL A 1 2.96 1.03 -4.64
C VAL A 1 4.27 0.49 -4.07
N ASP A 2 4.93 1.25 -3.20
CA ASP A 2 6.20 0.88 -2.61
C ASP A 2 6.07 -0.23 -1.57
N GLY A 3 7.11 -1.04 -1.46
CA GLY A 3 7.31 -2.03 -0.40
C GLY A 3 8.23 -1.52 0.70
N ASN A 4 8.80 -2.46 1.47
CA ASN A 4 9.80 -2.15 2.51
C ASN A 4 11.26 -2.36 2.01
N HIS A 5 11.46 -2.82 0.80
CA HIS A 5 12.80 -3.07 0.22
C HIS A 5 13.14 -2.12 -0.93
N GLU A 6 12.59 -0.93 -0.93
CA GLU A 6 12.86 0.08 -1.93
C GLU A 6 14.16 0.84 -1.61
N ASN A 7 14.84 1.34 -2.65
CA ASN A 7 15.81 2.40 -2.49
C ASN A 7 15.06 3.74 -2.41
N PHE A 8 14.69 4.16 -1.21
CA PHE A 8 13.87 5.35 -1.00
C PHE A 8 14.57 6.66 -1.38
N ASP A 9 15.90 6.71 -1.31
CA ASP A 9 16.65 7.89 -1.79
C ASP A 9 16.44 8.06 -3.30
N LEU A 10 16.53 6.95 -4.05
CA LEU A 10 16.28 6.96 -5.48
C LEU A 10 14.79 7.20 -5.79
N LEU A 11 13.89 6.50 -5.11
CA LEU A 11 12.45 6.61 -5.33
C LEU A 11 11.96 8.04 -5.12
N ASN A 12 12.41 8.68 -4.04
CA ASN A 12 12.03 10.05 -3.69
C ASN A 12 12.75 11.12 -4.54
N SER A 13 13.79 10.74 -5.29
CA SER A 13 14.45 11.66 -6.23
C SER A 13 13.67 11.87 -7.54
N TYR A 14 12.73 10.99 -7.85
CA TYR A 14 11.90 11.13 -9.04
C TYR A 14 10.88 12.27 -8.90
N PRO A 15 10.55 12.97 -10.00
CA PRO A 15 9.60 14.06 -9.93
C PRO A 15 8.20 13.58 -9.52
N VAL A 16 7.58 14.34 -8.63
CA VAL A 16 6.18 14.12 -8.25
C VAL A 16 5.28 14.79 -9.27
N THR A 17 4.36 14.03 -9.85
CA THR A 17 3.38 14.52 -10.82
C THR A 17 1.96 14.08 -10.40
N ALA A 18 0.95 14.72 -10.99
CA ALA A 18 -0.44 14.33 -10.81
C ALA A 18 -0.84 13.33 -11.91
N TRP A 19 -1.43 12.21 -11.51
CA TRP A 19 -1.97 11.22 -12.43
C TRP A 19 -3.28 10.63 -11.91
N LYS A 20 -4.31 10.63 -12.74
CA LYS A 20 -5.63 10.02 -12.42
C LYS A 20 -6.22 10.42 -11.06
N GLY A 21 -5.97 11.63 -10.59
CA GLY A 21 -6.51 12.17 -9.33
C GLY A 21 -5.58 12.08 -8.12
N GLY A 22 -4.48 11.33 -8.19
CA GLY A 22 -3.49 11.18 -7.13
C GLY A 22 -2.10 11.65 -7.55
N LYS A 23 -1.16 11.63 -6.59
CA LYS A 23 0.26 11.92 -6.79
C LYS A 23 1.03 10.65 -7.11
N VAL A 24 1.96 10.75 -8.04
CA VAL A 24 2.84 9.65 -8.44
C VAL A 24 4.28 10.15 -8.60
N HIS A 25 5.26 9.25 -8.42
CA HIS A 25 6.58 9.44 -8.99
C HIS A 25 6.61 8.81 -10.38
N GLU A 26 7.05 9.55 -11.39
CA GLU A 26 7.31 8.98 -12.70
C GLU A 26 8.73 8.42 -12.74
N VAL A 27 8.84 7.10 -12.49
CA VAL A 27 10.14 6.42 -12.43
C VAL A 27 10.77 6.30 -13.82
N ARG A 28 9.95 6.05 -14.83
CA ARG A 28 10.30 6.03 -16.26
C ARG A 28 9.02 6.31 -17.07
N PRO A 29 9.14 6.68 -18.35
CA PRO A 29 7.97 6.79 -19.22
C PRO A 29 7.08 5.55 -19.16
N GLY A 30 5.84 5.72 -18.68
CA GLY A 30 4.88 4.64 -18.53
C GLY A 30 5.03 3.77 -17.26
N ILE A 31 6.00 4.04 -16.40
CA ILE A 31 6.18 3.36 -15.11
C ILE A 31 5.98 4.37 -13.98
N LEU A 32 4.87 4.24 -13.27
CA LEU A 32 4.47 5.14 -12.19
C LEU A 32 4.52 4.43 -10.84
N HIS A 33 5.16 5.06 -9.87
CA HIS A 33 5.01 4.71 -8.47
C HIS A 33 3.80 5.46 -7.90
N LEU A 34 2.75 4.75 -7.53
CA LEU A 34 1.57 5.32 -6.88
C LEU A 34 1.91 5.63 -5.43
N MET A 35 1.92 6.92 -5.06
CA MET A 35 2.33 7.36 -3.73
C MET A 35 1.33 6.95 -2.65
N ARG A 36 1.77 6.96 -1.41
CA ARG A 36 0.96 6.61 -0.23
C ARG A 36 -0.15 7.62 0.01
N GLY A 37 -1.29 7.14 0.50
CA GLY A 37 -2.42 7.98 0.87
C GLY A 37 -3.17 8.62 -0.30
N GLN A 38 -3.00 8.11 -1.52
CA GLN A 38 -3.63 8.66 -2.71
C GLN A 38 -4.87 7.86 -3.13
N VAL A 39 -5.82 8.54 -3.77
CA VAL A 39 -6.96 7.90 -4.43
C VAL A 39 -6.87 8.17 -5.93
N PHE A 40 -6.81 7.11 -6.71
CA PHE A 40 -6.73 7.15 -8.18
C PHE A 40 -8.05 6.73 -8.78
N GLN A 41 -8.47 7.43 -9.82
CA GLN A 41 -9.65 7.06 -10.61
C GLN A 41 -9.22 6.44 -11.95
N ILE A 42 -9.25 5.12 -12.02
CA ILE A 42 -8.79 4.35 -13.18
C ILE A 42 -10.00 3.61 -13.74
N GLU A 43 -10.35 3.87 -15.00
CA GLU A 43 -11.48 3.23 -15.72
C GLU A 43 -12.81 3.30 -14.94
N GLY A 44 -13.07 4.43 -14.28
CA GLY A 44 -14.27 4.65 -13.49
C GLY A 44 -14.25 4.05 -12.09
N MET A 45 -13.20 3.30 -11.71
CA MET A 45 -13.04 2.70 -10.39
C MET A 45 -12.05 3.51 -9.55
N LYS A 46 -12.28 3.57 -8.25
CA LYS A 46 -11.43 4.26 -7.27
C LYS A 46 -10.49 3.28 -6.60
N PHE A 47 -9.20 3.59 -6.64
CA PHE A 47 -8.13 2.81 -6.00
C PHE A 47 -7.47 3.67 -4.92
N PHE A 48 -7.53 3.24 -3.68
CA PHE A 48 -6.74 3.82 -2.61
C PHE A 48 -5.42 3.07 -2.47
N THR A 49 -4.32 3.80 -2.33
CA THR A 49 -2.97 3.21 -2.24
C THR A 49 -2.28 3.60 -0.94
N PHE A 50 -1.62 2.62 -0.29
CA PHE A 50 -0.82 2.88 0.90
C PHE A 50 0.31 1.84 1.02
N GLY A 51 1.53 2.26 0.69
CA GLY A 51 2.72 1.41 0.70
C GLY A 51 3.42 1.34 2.05
N GLY A 52 4.57 0.68 2.05
CA GLY A 52 5.46 0.54 3.19
C GLY A 52 5.13 -0.62 4.12
N ALA A 53 6.13 -1.02 4.87
CA ALA A 53 6.08 -1.92 6.02
C ALA A 53 7.40 -1.82 6.80
N ASP A 54 7.45 -2.27 8.05
CA ASP A 54 8.69 -2.28 8.85
C ASP A 54 9.48 -3.57 8.62
N SER A 55 10.74 -3.45 8.18
CA SER A 55 11.63 -4.60 8.02
C SER A 55 12.06 -5.16 9.38
N ILE A 56 11.70 -6.40 9.65
CA ILE A 56 12.07 -7.10 10.89
C ILE A 56 13.55 -7.40 10.99
N ASP A 57 14.24 -7.47 9.84
CA ASP A 57 15.65 -7.80 9.70
C ASP A 57 16.57 -6.58 9.54
N LYS A 58 16.07 -5.35 9.78
CA LYS A 58 16.82 -4.10 9.62
C LYS A 58 18.13 -4.03 10.42
N HIS A 59 18.22 -4.75 11.54
CA HIS A 59 19.42 -4.83 12.34
C HIS A 59 20.57 -5.64 11.68
N TYR A 60 20.28 -6.43 10.64
CA TYR A 60 21.26 -7.08 9.78
C TYR A 60 21.56 -6.29 8.50
N ARG A 61 20.88 -5.16 8.30
CA ARG A 61 20.96 -4.33 7.09
C ARG A 61 21.74 -3.05 7.38
N LYS A 62 22.16 -2.37 6.31
CA LYS A 62 22.85 -1.09 6.39
C LYS A 62 21.96 0.02 5.89
N GLU A 63 21.72 1.04 6.72
CA GLU A 63 20.94 2.23 6.37
C GLU A 63 21.55 2.95 5.16
N GLY A 64 20.69 3.39 4.23
CA GLY A 64 21.05 4.05 2.98
C GLY A 64 21.68 3.13 1.93
N VAL A 65 21.73 1.79 2.16
CA VAL A 65 22.29 0.80 1.23
C VAL A 65 21.34 -0.36 0.99
N SER A 66 20.78 -0.93 2.03
CA SER A 66 19.90 -2.08 1.98
C SER A 66 18.69 -1.96 2.90
N TRP A 67 18.58 -0.86 3.59
CA TRP A 67 17.45 -0.48 4.42
C TRP A 67 17.36 1.06 4.53
N TRP A 68 16.14 1.58 4.59
CA TRP A 68 15.83 3.01 4.73
C TRP A 68 14.72 3.21 5.76
N PRO A 69 14.84 4.22 6.65
CA PRO A 69 13.76 4.55 7.61
C PRO A 69 12.42 4.87 6.94
N GLN A 70 12.47 5.36 5.70
CA GLN A 70 11.31 5.73 4.89
C GLN A 70 10.44 4.53 4.47
N GLU A 71 10.87 3.28 4.70
CA GLU A 71 10.01 2.11 4.52
C GLU A 71 8.77 2.18 5.42
N ARG A 72 8.88 2.86 6.56
CA ARG A 72 7.75 3.14 7.44
C ARG A 72 6.97 4.35 6.95
N PRO A 73 5.65 4.25 6.81
CA PRO A 73 4.82 5.42 6.51
C PRO A 73 4.86 6.42 7.67
N THR A 74 4.75 7.71 7.31
CA THR A 74 4.73 8.82 8.25
C THR A 74 3.31 9.21 8.67
N GLU A 75 3.19 9.97 9.75
CA GLU A 75 1.90 10.54 10.19
C GLU A 75 1.34 11.53 9.15
N GLU A 76 2.21 12.24 8.42
CA GLU A 76 1.80 13.14 7.34
C GLU A 76 1.20 12.37 6.16
N GLU A 77 1.80 11.24 5.77
CA GLU A 77 1.26 10.36 4.72
C GLU A 77 -0.08 9.75 5.16
N PHE A 78 -0.19 9.35 6.42
CA PHE A 78 -1.45 8.88 7.01
C PHE A 78 -2.53 9.97 6.99
N ALA A 79 -2.20 11.17 7.45
CA ALA A 79 -3.12 12.31 7.48
C ALA A 79 -3.56 12.71 6.06
N GLU A 80 -2.65 12.67 5.08
CA GLU A 80 -2.99 12.89 3.67
C GLU A 80 -3.95 11.82 3.15
N GLY A 81 -3.71 10.55 3.51
CA GLY A 81 -4.60 9.43 3.17
C GLY A 81 -6.01 9.64 3.73
N MET A 82 -6.14 10.00 5.00
CA MET A 82 -7.42 10.30 5.64
C MET A 82 -8.15 11.44 4.92
N LYS A 83 -7.44 12.53 4.62
CA LYS A 83 -8.01 13.70 3.90
C LYS A 83 -8.46 13.34 2.48
N ASN A 84 -7.71 12.50 1.77
CA ASN A 84 -8.08 12.06 0.44
C ASN A 84 -9.29 11.10 0.47
N LEU A 85 -9.34 10.18 1.42
CA LEU A 85 -10.50 9.31 1.62
C LEU A 85 -11.76 10.11 1.99
N GLU A 86 -11.65 11.15 2.82
CA GLU A 86 -12.75 12.04 3.16
C GLU A 86 -13.35 12.70 1.91
N LYS A 87 -12.53 13.22 0.98
CA LYS A 87 -12.97 13.78 -0.31
C LYS A 87 -13.78 12.79 -1.15
N HIS A 88 -13.56 11.50 -0.95
CA HIS A 88 -14.27 10.40 -1.62
C HIS A 88 -15.34 9.77 -0.73
N SER A 89 -15.77 10.46 0.35
CA SER A 89 -16.78 10.00 1.31
C SER A 89 -16.44 8.63 1.91
N TYR A 90 -15.14 8.36 2.12
CA TYR A 90 -14.61 7.09 2.62
C TYR A 90 -15.06 5.85 1.83
N SER A 91 -15.32 6.02 0.52
CA SER A 91 -15.77 4.94 -0.37
C SER A 91 -14.85 4.82 -1.58
N VAL A 92 -14.22 3.67 -1.69
CA VAL A 92 -13.34 3.28 -2.81
C VAL A 92 -13.72 1.89 -3.32
N ASP A 93 -13.34 1.55 -4.55
CA ASP A 93 -13.60 0.21 -5.06
C ASP A 93 -12.52 -0.76 -4.58
N TYR A 94 -11.27 -0.35 -4.63
CA TYR A 94 -10.12 -1.19 -4.32
C TYR A 94 -9.14 -0.48 -3.42
N VAL A 95 -8.48 -1.27 -2.57
CA VAL A 95 -7.30 -0.84 -1.81
C VAL A 95 -6.09 -1.64 -2.30
N ILE A 96 -4.99 -0.95 -2.55
CA ILE A 96 -3.70 -1.56 -2.88
C ILE A 96 -2.69 -1.12 -1.83
N SER A 97 -2.20 -2.05 -1.05
CA SER A 97 -1.18 -1.79 -0.02
C SER A 97 0.00 -2.76 -0.16
N HIS A 98 1.09 -2.53 0.57
CA HIS A 98 2.18 -3.50 0.63
C HIS A 98 1.92 -4.55 1.70
N THR A 99 1.62 -4.16 2.93
CA THR A 99 1.14 -5.05 4.00
C THR A 99 -0.38 -4.95 4.17
N ALA A 100 -0.96 -5.54 5.21
CA ALA A 100 -2.40 -5.62 5.44
C ALA A 100 -2.79 -5.10 6.84
N PRO A 101 -4.09 -4.83 7.09
CA PRO A 101 -4.59 -4.55 8.44
C PRO A 101 -4.31 -5.69 9.43
N LEU A 102 -4.19 -5.37 10.72
CA LEU A 102 -3.76 -6.29 11.76
C LEU A 102 -4.60 -7.57 11.81
N ASN A 103 -5.91 -7.46 11.77
CA ASN A 103 -6.83 -8.60 11.80
C ASN A 103 -6.69 -9.55 10.59
N VAL A 104 -6.16 -9.06 9.48
CA VAL A 104 -5.83 -9.87 8.28
C VAL A 104 -4.47 -10.52 8.48
N VAL A 105 -3.47 -9.77 8.95
CA VAL A 105 -2.13 -10.29 9.25
C VAL A 105 -2.19 -11.45 10.24
N GLU A 106 -2.98 -11.33 11.32
CA GLU A 106 -3.17 -12.37 12.34
C GLU A 106 -3.74 -13.68 11.78
N LYS A 107 -4.53 -13.61 10.70
CA LYS A 107 -5.04 -14.81 10.02
C LYS A 107 -4.00 -15.46 9.08
N LEU A 108 -3.03 -14.69 8.61
CA LEU A 108 -2.02 -15.15 7.64
C LEU A 108 -0.77 -15.71 8.30
N THR A 109 -0.41 -15.20 9.48
CA THR A 109 0.86 -15.52 10.13
C THR A 109 0.63 -16.00 11.56
N VAL A 110 1.36 -17.05 11.95
CA VAL A 110 1.36 -17.56 13.33
C VAL A 110 2.14 -16.64 14.28
N CYS A 111 2.88 -15.68 13.74
CA CYS A 111 3.81 -14.82 14.48
C CYS A 111 3.51 -13.33 14.21
N SER A 112 2.49 -12.80 14.89
CA SER A 112 2.09 -11.37 14.78
C SER A 112 2.70 -10.48 15.87
N THR A 113 3.91 -10.76 16.34
CA THR A 113 4.46 -10.14 17.54
C THR A 113 5.05 -8.73 17.33
N LEU A 114 5.16 -8.23 16.12
CA LEU A 114 5.65 -6.88 15.86
C LEU A 114 4.54 -6.01 15.28
N LEU A 115 4.17 -4.99 16.06
CA LEU A 115 3.23 -3.96 15.60
C LEU A 115 3.94 -3.07 14.57
N ASP A 116 3.78 -3.41 13.29
CA ASP A 116 4.24 -2.59 12.18
C ASP A 116 3.37 -1.33 12.08
N PRO A 117 3.95 -0.13 12.06
CA PRO A 117 3.21 1.12 11.91
C PRO A 117 2.29 1.15 10.68
N ALA A 118 2.73 0.60 9.55
CA ALA A 118 1.89 0.50 8.35
C ALA A 118 0.63 -0.34 8.60
N THR A 119 0.77 -1.50 9.23
CA THR A 119 -0.34 -2.38 9.63
C THR A 119 -1.33 -1.68 10.56
N ILE A 120 -0.84 -0.88 11.52
CA ILE A 120 -1.69 -0.10 12.43
C ILE A 120 -2.47 0.96 11.64
N MET A 121 -1.80 1.74 10.79
CA MET A 121 -2.44 2.76 9.96
C MET A 121 -3.48 2.16 9.01
N LEU A 122 -3.16 1.01 8.40
CA LEU A 122 -4.09 0.29 7.53
C LEU A 122 -5.32 -0.22 8.30
N SER A 123 -5.17 -0.61 9.57
CA SER A 123 -6.31 -0.99 10.42
C SER A 123 -7.24 0.19 10.68
N VAL A 124 -6.69 1.39 10.90
CA VAL A 124 -7.51 2.60 11.06
C VAL A 124 -8.24 2.96 9.76
N PHE A 125 -7.59 2.84 8.60
CA PHE A 125 -8.28 3.02 7.32
C PHE A 125 -9.40 2.00 7.14
N GLN A 126 -9.15 0.72 7.42
CA GLN A 126 -10.12 -0.37 7.31
C GLN A 126 -11.42 -0.07 8.08
N GLU A 127 -11.33 0.48 9.29
CA GLU A 127 -12.49 0.81 10.12
C GLU A 127 -13.36 1.94 9.54
N LYS A 128 -12.79 2.78 8.66
CA LYS A 128 -13.45 3.98 8.16
C LYS A 128 -13.96 3.87 6.74
N ILE A 129 -13.37 2.98 5.93
CA ILE A 129 -13.65 2.92 4.50
C ILE A 129 -14.61 1.79 4.12
N SER A 130 -15.42 2.06 3.10
CA SER A 130 -16.15 1.04 2.35
C SER A 130 -15.35 0.70 1.09
N PHE A 131 -15.12 -0.58 0.84
CA PHE A 131 -14.37 -1.06 -0.33
C PHE A 131 -14.90 -2.43 -0.79
N LYS A 132 -14.65 -2.77 -2.05
CA LYS A 132 -15.04 -4.06 -2.63
C LYS A 132 -13.99 -5.13 -2.37
N HIS A 133 -12.71 -4.79 -2.61
CA HIS A 133 -11.61 -5.73 -2.44
C HIS A 133 -10.31 -5.01 -2.06
N TRP A 134 -9.46 -5.71 -1.30
CA TRP A 134 -8.16 -5.23 -0.84
C TRP A 134 -7.05 -6.18 -1.27
N TYR A 135 -6.12 -5.68 -2.09
CA TYR A 135 -4.95 -6.43 -2.56
C TYR A 135 -3.70 -5.96 -1.83
N PHE A 136 -2.85 -6.90 -1.44
CA PHE A 136 -1.60 -6.61 -0.76
C PHE A 136 -0.55 -7.67 -1.04
N GLY A 137 0.74 -7.40 -0.73
CA GLY A 137 1.87 -8.30 -0.91
C GLY A 137 2.51 -8.70 0.41
N HIS A 138 3.83 -8.52 0.52
CA HIS A 138 4.69 -8.65 1.71
C HIS A 138 4.87 -10.07 2.26
N PHE A 139 3.83 -10.88 2.33
CA PHE A 139 3.83 -12.20 3.00
C PHE A 139 4.33 -13.35 2.13
N HIS A 140 4.72 -13.10 0.88
CA HIS A 140 5.23 -14.09 -0.07
C HIS A 140 4.31 -15.31 -0.23
N GLN A 141 3.02 -15.08 -0.27
CA GLN A 141 2.01 -16.13 -0.49
C GLN A 141 0.86 -15.60 -1.33
N ASP A 142 0.26 -16.48 -2.11
CA ASP A 142 -0.96 -16.22 -2.87
C ASP A 142 -2.12 -16.83 -2.12
N THR A 143 -2.98 -15.99 -1.52
CA THR A 143 -4.13 -16.48 -0.75
C THR A 143 -5.23 -15.42 -0.66
N THR A 144 -6.48 -15.87 -0.63
CA THR A 144 -7.64 -15.00 -0.47
C THR A 144 -8.35 -15.31 0.84
N LEU A 145 -8.65 -14.26 1.59
CA LEU A 145 -9.38 -14.26 2.85
C LEU A 145 -10.52 -13.27 2.75
N ASP A 146 -11.75 -13.74 2.56
CA ASP A 146 -12.93 -12.89 2.34
C ASP A 146 -12.72 -11.92 1.15
N ASN A 147 -12.72 -10.63 1.41
CA ASN A 147 -12.45 -9.58 0.41
C ASN A 147 -11.00 -9.05 0.44
N TYR A 148 -10.06 -9.86 0.92
CA TYR A 148 -8.62 -9.57 0.95
C TYR A 148 -7.86 -10.63 0.15
N THR A 149 -6.90 -10.20 -0.67
CA THR A 149 -6.01 -11.14 -1.39
C THR A 149 -4.56 -10.71 -1.22
N ALA A 150 -3.78 -11.61 -0.62
CA ALA A 150 -2.32 -11.56 -0.64
C ALA A 150 -1.84 -12.05 -2.01
N LEU A 151 -0.90 -11.34 -2.63
CA LEU A 151 -0.33 -11.65 -3.93
C LEU A 151 1.19 -11.75 -3.84
N TYR A 152 1.75 -12.80 -4.44
CA TYR A 152 3.19 -13.02 -4.52
C TYR A 152 3.65 -13.37 -5.93
N GLN A 153 3.13 -14.45 -6.51
CA GLN A 153 3.49 -14.93 -7.85
C GLN A 153 2.33 -14.82 -8.84
N GLU A 154 1.11 -14.76 -8.33
CA GLU A 154 -0.08 -14.69 -9.17
C GLU A 154 -0.32 -13.26 -9.70
N VAL A 155 -0.88 -13.20 -10.91
CA VAL A 155 -1.42 -11.98 -11.50
C VAL A 155 -2.92 -12.16 -11.62
N VAL A 156 -3.66 -11.31 -10.93
CA VAL A 156 -5.12 -11.38 -10.92
C VAL A 156 -5.72 -10.13 -11.55
N PRO A 157 -6.85 -10.23 -12.29
CA PRO A 157 -7.58 -9.05 -12.71
C PRO A 157 -8.19 -8.38 -11.48
N ALA A 158 -8.19 -7.04 -11.44
CA ALA A 158 -9.03 -6.33 -10.48
C ALA A 158 -10.49 -6.72 -10.75
N ALA A 159 -11.19 -7.24 -9.74
CA ALA A 159 -12.54 -7.77 -9.91
C ALA A 159 -13.47 -6.69 -10.49
N GLY A 160 -14.04 -6.95 -11.66
CA GLY A 160 -14.87 -6.01 -12.42
C GLY A 160 -14.36 -5.74 -13.84
N THR A 161 -13.13 -6.10 -14.15
CA THR A 161 -12.61 -6.10 -15.53
C THR A 161 -12.84 -7.47 -16.16
N ILE A 162 -14.10 -7.83 -16.34
CA ILE A 162 -14.43 -8.92 -17.27
C ILE A 162 -14.74 -8.24 -18.59
N ALA A 163 -13.88 -8.49 -19.57
CA ALA A 163 -14.08 -8.12 -20.97
C ALA A 163 -15.34 -8.74 -21.54
#